data_486e4eefb4f00d6484823ef2232d0d0a
#
_entry.id   486e4eefb4f00d6484823ef2232d0d0a
#
_cell.length_a   1.000
_cell.length_b   1.000
_cell.length_c   1.000
_cell.angle_alpha   90.00
_cell.angle_beta   90.00
_cell.angle_gamma   90.00
#
_symmetry.space_group_name_H-M   'P 1'
#
loop_
_entity.id
_entity.type
_entity.pdbx_description
1 polymer ?
#
loop_
_entity_poly.entity_id
_entity_poly.type
_entity_poly.pdbx_seq_one_letter_code
_entity_poly.pdbx_strand_id
1 'polypeptide(L)'
;LAGTTLSQLTDLLSEGGTLLRDGLVWAIYCRPGQEPQELEREVVIHRLTTGNFPPEFAEGEGWAWFHFDIVHTMSRHQIETIPSLPEEVRQVLTNLERSTRLESEGDIVFGALPAFDDTSTDDDRNVSTWRFALEPDLLLTTRRHPIPALGVVFHELKRGLVPRSPAKVVDRALLEFADTLRRDFARLDDQLDRAEDVLLMLDRDTDLGRMSGLLGMVRRRSTELRRVLAPVDRIFRDEELELPEWAEDDLKDRSHRQVHAALDDLLALQDRARSLQDELTSNQAEETNRRLYILTVGTILMLPATLVTGFFGMNTGGMFLTNGTWGTVDAGGLCLLIMMGTWFLLKVTRLL
;
A
#
# COMPACT_ATOMS: atom_id res chain seq x y z
N LEU A 1 4.08 -40.14 -25.98
CA LEU A 1 2.67 -40.51 -25.94
C LEU A 1 2.04 -40.27 -27.32
N ALA A 2 2.38 -41.15 -28.27
CA ALA A 2 1.77 -41.16 -29.59
C ALA A 2 0.57 -42.06 -29.55
N GLY A 3 -0.61 -41.55 -29.84
CA GLY A 3 -1.77 -42.36 -30.13
C GLY A 3 -3.10 -41.97 -29.50
N THR A 4 -3.18 -40.90 -28.72
CA THR A 4 -4.49 -40.45 -28.21
C THR A 4 -5.12 -39.56 -29.29
N THR A 5 -6.22 -39.97 -29.89
CA THR A 5 -6.93 -39.19 -30.88
C THR A 5 -7.59 -37.97 -30.26
N LEU A 6 -7.69 -36.89 -31.02
CA LEU A 6 -8.36 -35.64 -30.61
C LEU A 6 -9.74 -35.89 -29.99
N SER A 7 -10.46 -36.88 -30.47
CA SER A 7 -11.73 -37.34 -29.93
C SER A 7 -11.63 -37.87 -28.51
N GLN A 8 -10.59 -38.63 -28.16
CA GLN A 8 -10.39 -39.15 -26.80
C GLN A 8 -9.96 -38.09 -25.81
N LEU A 9 -9.20 -37.09 -26.28
CA LEU A 9 -8.88 -35.91 -25.47
C LEU A 9 -10.09 -35.00 -25.28
N THR A 10 -10.92 -34.85 -26.32
CA THR A 10 -12.21 -34.15 -26.24
C THR A 10 -13.19 -34.90 -25.32
N ASP A 11 -13.19 -36.23 -25.31
CA ASP A 11 -14.05 -37.06 -24.42
C ASP A 11 -13.53 -37.00 -22.97
N LEU A 12 -12.25 -37.08 -22.72
CA LEU A 12 -11.63 -36.87 -21.39
C LEU A 12 -11.88 -35.46 -20.84
N LEU A 13 -11.93 -34.47 -21.71
CA LEU A 13 -12.28 -33.09 -21.38
C LEU A 13 -13.82 -32.89 -21.36
N SER A 14 -14.61 -33.72 -22.05
CA SER A 14 -16.07 -33.64 -22.10
C SER A 14 -16.80 -34.51 -21.07
N GLU A 15 -16.19 -35.53 -20.52
CA GLU A 15 -16.74 -36.23 -19.32
C GLU A 15 -16.82 -35.30 -18.11
N GLY A 16 -16.07 -34.23 -18.12
CA GLY A 16 -16.29 -33.07 -17.24
C GLY A 16 -17.10 -31.96 -17.88
N GLY A 17 -18.19 -32.18 -18.58
CA GLY A 17 -19.01 -31.20 -19.34
C GLY A 17 -19.36 -29.84 -18.70
N THR A 18 -18.66 -29.47 -17.65
CA THR A 18 -18.72 -28.23 -16.88
C THR A 18 -17.42 -27.41 -16.98
N LEU A 19 -16.44 -27.90 -17.76
CA LEU A 19 -15.01 -27.53 -17.64
C LEU A 19 -14.67 -26.05 -17.82
N LEU A 20 -15.36 -25.30 -18.62
CA LEU A 20 -15.09 -23.87 -18.81
C LEU A 20 -16.23 -22.96 -18.33
N ARG A 21 -17.32 -23.52 -17.78
CA ARG A 21 -18.47 -22.71 -17.35
C ARG A 21 -18.21 -21.90 -16.10
N ASP A 22 -17.37 -22.40 -15.20
CA ASP A 22 -17.31 -21.87 -13.83
C ASP A 22 -16.06 -21.06 -13.51
N GLY A 23 -15.15 -20.83 -14.49
CA GLY A 23 -13.92 -20.09 -14.19
C GLY A 23 -13.34 -19.24 -15.32
N LEU A 24 -13.72 -19.49 -16.58
CA LEU A 24 -13.32 -18.62 -17.68
C LEU A 24 -14.18 -17.34 -17.64
N VAL A 25 -13.54 -16.20 -17.39
CA VAL A 25 -14.23 -14.91 -17.32
C VAL A 25 -14.41 -14.30 -18.71
N TRP A 26 -13.35 -14.38 -19.54
CA TRP A 26 -13.40 -14.06 -20.97
C TRP A 26 -12.32 -14.80 -21.75
N ALA A 27 -12.59 -15.00 -23.03
CA ALA A 27 -11.62 -15.41 -24.03
C ALA A 27 -11.86 -14.59 -25.28
N ILE A 28 -10.88 -13.77 -25.67
CA ILE A 28 -10.96 -12.90 -26.82
C ILE A 28 -9.75 -13.08 -27.73
N TYR A 29 -9.96 -12.95 -29.04
CA TYR A 29 -8.93 -12.88 -30.05
C TYR A 29 -8.81 -11.46 -30.57
N CYS A 30 -7.62 -10.94 -30.58
CA CYS A 30 -7.28 -9.56 -30.89
C CYS A 30 -6.44 -9.50 -32.16
N ARG A 31 -6.83 -8.63 -33.11
CA ARG A 31 -6.02 -8.26 -34.25
C ARG A 31 -5.83 -6.74 -34.27
N PRO A 32 -4.63 -6.23 -34.52
CA PRO A 32 -4.40 -4.79 -34.61
C PRO A 32 -5.34 -4.13 -35.60
N GLY A 33 -6.05 -3.08 -35.15
CA GLY A 33 -6.99 -2.32 -35.98
C GLY A 33 -8.34 -2.97 -36.23
N GLN A 34 -8.67 -4.07 -35.55
CA GLN A 34 -9.99 -4.73 -35.61
C GLN A 34 -10.61 -4.79 -34.20
N GLU A 35 -11.94 -4.92 -34.15
CA GLU A 35 -12.61 -5.19 -32.88
C GLU A 35 -12.27 -6.60 -32.39
N PRO A 36 -12.04 -6.79 -31.09
CA PRO A 36 -11.78 -8.11 -30.52
C PRO A 36 -12.95 -9.05 -30.74
N GLN A 37 -12.64 -10.27 -31.15
CA GLN A 37 -13.61 -11.33 -31.35
C GLN A 37 -13.65 -12.22 -30.09
N GLU A 38 -14.85 -12.52 -29.58
CA GLU A 38 -15.02 -13.54 -28.55
C GLU A 38 -14.76 -14.93 -29.16
N LEU A 39 -13.95 -15.73 -28.44
CA LEU A 39 -13.59 -17.07 -28.89
C LEU A 39 -14.59 -18.11 -28.34
N GLU A 40 -14.95 -19.04 -29.21
CA GLU A 40 -15.73 -20.21 -28.82
C GLU A 40 -14.88 -21.12 -27.91
N ARG A 41 -15.58 -21.87 -27.11
CA ARG A 41 -14.97 -22.77 -26.09
C ARG A 41 -14.03 -23.81 -26.71
N GLU A 42 -14.42 -24.34 -27.85
CA GLU A 42 -13.68 -25.35 -28.60
C GLU A 42 -12.30 -24.84 -29.03
N VAL A 43 -12.22 -23.57 -29.43
CA VAL A 43 -10.97 -22.90 -29.81
C VAL A 43 -10.05 -22.73 -28.59
N VAL A 44 -10.62 -22.33 -27.44
CA VAL A 44 -9.86 -22.20 -26.20
C VAL A 44 -9.28 -23.56 -25.76
N ILE A 45 -10.11 -24.61 -25.74
CA ILE A 45 -9.69 -25.98 -25.40
C ILE A 45 -8.59 -26.45 -26.35
N HIS A 46 -8.78 -26.26 -27.66
CA HIS A 46 -7.80 -26.65 -28.66
C HIS A 46 -6.45 -25.99 -28.39
N ARG A 47 -6.44 -24.65 -28.20
CA ARG A 47 -5.19 -23.90 -27.96
C ARG A 47 -4.48 -24.35 -26.67
N LEU A 48 -5.24 -24.54 -25.58
CA LEU A 48 -4.65 -24.97 -24.30
C LEU A 48 -4.18 -26.42 -24.30
N THR A 49 -4.74 -27.26 -25.18
CA THR A 49 -4.35 -28.69 -25.27
C THR A 49 -3.18 -28.89 -26.23
N THR A 50 -3.20 -28.24 -27.38
CA THR A 50 -2.20 -28.48 -28.47
C THR A 50 -1.06 -27.50 -28.47
N GLY A 51 -1.19 -26.35 -27.80
CA GLY A 51 -0.25 -25.25 -27.88
C GLY A 51 -0.40 -24.38 -29.14
N ASN A 52 -1.33 -24.68 -30.04
CA ASN A 52 -1.51 -23.95 -31.30
C ASN A 52 -2.98 -23.56 -31.50
N PHE A 53 -3.18 -22.44 -32.18
CA PHE A 53 -4.53 -22.07 -32.62
C PHE A 53 -4.98 -22.95 -33.82
N PRO A 54 -6.31 -23.16 -33.99
CA PRO A 54 -6.83 -23.73 -35.22
C PRO A 54 -6.40 -22.92 -36.46
N PRO A 55 -6.34 -23.54 -37.66
CA PRO A 55 -5.81 -22.89 -38.88
C PRO A 55 -6.49 -21.56 -39.21
N GLU A 56 -7.75 -21.37 -38.89
CA GLU A 56 -8.52 -20.15 -39.11
C GLU A 56 -8.03 -18.94 -38.29
N PHE A 57 -7.30 -19.17 -37.21
CA PHE A 57 -6.68 -18.15 -36.37
C PHE A 57 -5.16 -18.10 -36.55
N ALA A 58 -4.55 -19.07 -37.23
CA ALA A 58 -3.11 -19.15 -37.44
C ALA A 58 -2.60 -18.20 -38.53
N GLU A 59 -3.47 -17.69 -39.42
CA GLU A 59 -3.11 -16.74 -40.45
C GLU A 59 -3.28 -15.29 -39.95
N GLY A 60 -2.14 -14.61 -39.69
CA GLY A 60 -2.10 -13.18 -39.35
C GLY A 60 -1.44 -12.85 -38.01
N GLU A 61 -1.16 -11.57 -37.78
CA GLU A 61 -0.55 -11.01 -36.56
C GLU A 61 -1.60 -10.85 -35.42
N GLY A 62 -2.32 -11.92 -35.06
CA GLY A 62 -3.29 -11.90 -33.99
C GLY A 62 -2.79 -12.58 -32.73
N TRP A 63 -3.39 -12.24 -31.60
CA TRP A 63 -3.11 -12.85 -30.33
C TRP A 63 -4.41 -12.98 -29.50
N ALA A 64 -4.44 -13.90 -28.54
CA ALA A 64 -5.60 -14.13 -27.69
C ALA A 64 -5.35 -13.77 -26.22
N TRP A 65 -6.41 -13.42 -25.51
CA TRP A 65 -6.40 -13.22 -24.07
C TRP A 65 -7.44 -14.12 -23.39
N PHE A 66 -6.96 -15.05 -22.56
CA PHE A 66 -7.79 -15.90 -21.71
C PHE A 66 -7.67 -15.45 -20.26
N HIS A 67 -8.78 -15.16 -19.62
CA HIS A 67 -8.82 -14.70 -18.24
C HIS A 67 -9.65 -15.65 -17.37
N PHE A 68 -9.01 -16.18 -16.32
CA PHE A 68 -9.63 -17.15 -15.44
C PHE A 68 -9.78 -16.62 -14.02
N ASP A 69 -10.88 -17.01 -13.37
CA ASP A 69 -11.09 -16.89 -11.94
C ASP A 69 -10.73 -18.22 -11.27
N ILE A 70 -9.72 -18.20 -10.39
CA ILE A 70 -9.19 -19.40 -9.71
C ILE A 70 -9.78 -19.63 -8.31
N VAL A 71 -10.81 -18.90 -7.92
CA VAL A 71 -11.56 -19.17 -6.68
C VAL A 71 -12.25 -20.53 -6.78
N HIS A 72 -12.75 -20.87 -7.95
CA HIS A 72 -13.36 -22.17 -8.21
C HIS A 72 -12.30 -23.27 -8.29
N THR A 73 -12.46 -24.31 -7.47
CA THR A 73 -11.54 -25.45 -7.42
C THR A 73 -11.37 -26.12 -8.78
N MET A 74 -12.44 -26.18 -9.58
CA MET A 74 -12.40 -26.74 -10.93
C MET A 74 -11.50 -25.95 -11.88
N SER A 75 -11.60 -24.61 -11.88
CA SER A 75 -10.74 -23.76 -12.73
C SER A 75 -9.27 -23.93 -12.39
N ARG A 76 -8.98 -24.01 -11.11
CA ARG A 76 -7.61 -24.25 -10.64
C ARG A 76 -7.08 -25.60 -11.13
N HIS A 77 -7.86 -26.67 -10.95
CA HIS A 77 -7.47 -27.99 -11.41
C HIS A 77 -7.27 -28.06 -12.93
N GLN A 78 -8.10 -27.34 -13.68
CA GLN A 78 -7.98 -27.25 -15.14
C GLN A 78 -6.65 -26.62 -15.56
N ILE A 79 -6.28 -25.47 -14.94
CA ILE A 79 -5.01 -24.81 -15.23
C ILE A 79 -3.83 -25.70 -14.84
N GLU A 80 -3.91 -26.41 -13.72
CA GLU A 80 -2.89 -27.38 -13.29
C GLU A 80 -2.67 -28.52 -14.30
N THR A 81 -3.66 -28.82 -15.13
CA THR A 81 -3.63 -29.92 -16.11
C THR A 81 -3.43 -29.49 -17.56
N ILE A 82 -3.23 -28.18 -17.85
CA ILE A 82 -2.98 -27.70 -19.22
C ILE A 82 -1.71 -28.34 -19.78
N PRO A 83 -1.82 -29.18 -20.86
CA PRO A 83 -0.67 -29.91 -21.34
C PRO A 83 0.34 -29.04 -22.10
N SER A 84 -0.11 -27.93 -22.69
CA SER A 84 0.74 -27.02 -23.48
C SER A 84 1.64 -26.13 -22.63
N LEU A 85 1.41 -26.02 -21.32
CA LEU A 85 2.19 -25.19 -20.43
C LEU A 85 3.16 -26.00 -19.58
N PRO A 86 4.41 -25.52 -19.37
CA PRO A 86 5.36 -26.10 -18.43
C PRO A 86 4.78 -26.19 -17.00
N GLU A 87 5.30 -27.07 -16.19
CA GLU A 87 4.84 -27.28 -14.83
C GLU A 87 5.02 -26.03 -13.95
N GLU A 88 6.14 -25.35 -14.08
CA GLU A 88 6.43 -24.13 -13.31
C GLU A 88 5.42 -23.02 -13.62
N VAL A 89 5.09 -22.83 -14.89
CA VAL A 89 4.08 -21.86 -15.33
C VAL A 89 2.72 -22.18 -14.71
N ARG A 90 2.30 -23.44 -14.74
CA ARG A 90 1.02 -23.89 -14.14
C ARG A 90 0.99 -23.65 -12.64
N GLN A 91 2.09 -23.94 -11.94
CA GLN A 91 2.22 -23.68 -10.50
C GLN A 91 2.09 -22.20 -10.20
N VAL A 92 2.69 -21.32 -10.99
CA VAL A 92 2.56 -19.87 -10.81
C VAL A 92 1.13 -19.42 -10.99
N LEU A 93 0.48 -19.84 -12.08
CA LEU A 93 -0.90 -19.43 -12.41
C LEU A 93 -1.92 -19.86 -11.35
N THR A 94 -1.65 -20.94 -10.63
CA THR A 94 -2.57 -21.51 -9.61
C THR A 94 -2.17 -21.22 -8.17
N ASN A 95 -1.00 -20.63 -7.95
CA ASN A 95 -0.54 -20.24 -6.61
C ASN A 95 -1.47 -19.19 -5.99
N LEU A 96 -1.84 -19.37 -4.74
CA LEU A 96 -2.69 -18.44 -3.99
C LEU A 96 -1.89 -17.44 -3.13
N GLU A 97 -0.58 -17.62 -3.02
CA GLU A 97 0.28 -16.74 -2.24
C GLU A 97 0.46 -15.37 -2.92
N ARG A 98 0.59 -14.34 -2.09
CA ARG A 98 0.90 -12.98 -2.55
C ARG A 98 2.40 -12.86 -2.77
N SER A 99 2.89 -13.35 -3.89
CA SER A 99 4.28 -13.18 -4.31
C SER A 99 4.34 -12.33 -5.58
N THR A 100 5.28 -11.39 -5.63
CA THR A 100 5.58 -10.65 -6.86
C THR A 100 6.78 -11.31 -7.50
N ARG A 101 6.64 -11.77 -8.74
CA ARG A 101 7.70 -12.41 -9.52
C ARG A 101 7.47 -12.27 -11.01
N LEU A 102 8.54 -12.31 -11.77
CA LEU A 102 8.57 -12.34 -13.22
C LEU A 102 9.73 -13.27 -13.62
N GLU A 103 9.43 -14.26 -14.42
CA GLU A 103 10.35 -15.31 -14.83
C GLU A 103 10.11 -15.65 -16.30
N SER A 104 11.08 -16.31 -16.94
CA SER A 104 10.95 -16.80 -18.31
C SER A 104 11.43 -18.25 -18.39
N GLU A 105 10.72 -19.05 -19.19
CA GLU A 105 11.09 -20.43 -19.52
C GLU A 105 10.92 -20.63 -21.03
N GLY A 106 12.04 -20.68 -21.77
CA GLY A 106 12.02 -20.67 -23.23
C GLY A 106 11.40 -19.38 -23.77
N ASP A 107 10.36 -19.52 -24.60
CA ASP A 107 9.61 -18.39 -25.16
C ASP A 107 8.42 -17.95 -24.28
N ILE A 108 8.24 -18.51 -23.10
CA ILE A 108 7.14 -18.18 -22.20
C ILE A 108 7.62 -17.24 -21.11
N VAL A 109 6.99 -16.10 -20.97
CA VAL A 109 7.18 -15.17 -19.83
C VAL A 109 6.01 -15.33 -18.90
N PHE A 110 6.25 -15.53 -17.62
CA PHE A 110 5.21 -15.75 -16.65
C PHE A 110 5.51 -15.06 -15.31
N GLY A 111 4.47 -14.78 -14.57
CA GLY A 111 4.68 -14.10 -13.30
C GLY A 111 3.41 -13.81 -12.52
N ALA A 112 3.65 -13.07 -11.43
CA ALA A 112 2.62 -12.61 -10.53
C ALA A 112 2.89 -11.14 -10.19
N LEU A 113 1.92 -10.28 -10.44
CA LEU A 113 2.03 -8.84 -10.24
C LEU A 113 0.92 -8.34 -9.29
N PRO A 114 1.21 -7.31 -8.51
CA PRO A 114 0.20 -6.71 -7.65
C PRO A 114 -0.81 -5.89 -8.45
N ALA A 115 -2.03 -5.81 -7.93
CA ALA A 115 -3.06 -4.89 -8.36
C ALA A 115 -4.00 -4.58 -7.21
N PHE A 116 -4.75 -3.50 -7.29
CA PHE A 116 -5.87 -3.28 -6.38
C PHE A 116 -7.03 -4.20 -6.73
N ASP A 117 -7.71 -4.71 -5.70
CA ASP A 117 -8.95 -5.46 -5.87
C ASP A 117 -10.18 -4.56 -5.63
N ASP A 118 -11.33 -5.03 -6.08
CA ASP A 118 -12.61 -4.31 -5.97
C ASP A 118 -13.38 -4.70 -4.69
N THR A 119 -12.73 -5.31 -3.70
CA THR A 119 -13.41 -5.85 -2.52
C THR A 119 -13.53 -4.86 -1.36
N SER A 120 -12.90 -3.70 -1.46
CA SER A 120 -12.86 -2.70 -0.41
C SER A 120 -13.43 -1.34 -0.82
N THR A 121 -13.94 -0.59 0.16
CA THR A 121 -14.38 0.79 -0.01
C THR A 121 -13.19 1.73 -0.31
N ASP A 122 -13.47 2.87 -0.93
CA ASP A 122 -12.52 3.85 -1.48
C ASP A 122 -11.35 4.25 -0.56
N ASP A 123 -11.50 4.12 0.76
CA ASP A 123 -10.50 4.57 1.74
C ASP A 123 -9.42 3.51 2.09
N ASP A 124 -9.67 2.22 1.83
CA ASP A 124 -8.73 1.13 2.22
C ASP A 124 -8.67 0.04 1.14
N ARG A 125 -8.18 0.42 -0.05
CA ARG A 125 -8.04 -0.50 -1.18
C ARG A 125 -7.05 -1.61 -0.84
N ASN A 126 -7.53 -2.84 -0.87
CA ASN A 126 -6.68 -4.00 -0.68
C ASN A 126 -5.84 -4.26 -1.92
N VAL A 127 -4.58 -4.59 -1.69
CA VAL A 127 -3.71 -5.08 -2.77
C VAL A 127 -3.88 -6.58 -2.88
N SER A 128 -4.23 -7.01 -4.07
CA SER A 128 -4.30 -8.41 -4.49
C SER A 128 -3.17 -8.73 -5.46
N THR A 129 -3.10 -9.98 -5.91
CA THR A 129 -2.11 -10.42 -6.89
C THR A 129 -2.85 -11.13 -8.01
N TRP A 130 -2.58 -10.74 -9.24
CA TRP A 130 -2.97 -11.46 -10.43
C TRP A 130 -1.75 -12.13 -11.06
N ARG A 131 -1.98 -13.16 -11.84
CA ARG A 131 -0.92 -13.95 -12.43
C ARG A 131 -1.13 -14.05 -13.92
N PHE A 132 -0.04 -14.23 -14.63
CA PHE A 132 -0.09 -14.33 -16.08
C PHE A 132 0.95 -15.30 -16.62
N ALA A 133 0.67 -15.82 -17.80
CA ALA A 133 1.62 -16.43 -18.71
C ALA A 133 1.45 -15.78 -20.09
N LEU A 134 2.55 -15.41 -20.67
CA LEU A 134 2.66 -14.75 -21.96
C LEU A 134 3.39 -15.65 -22.94
N GLU A 135 2.82 -15.82 -24.11
CA GLU A 135 3.46 -16.35 -25.31
C GLU A 135 3.31 -15.30 -26.42
N PRO A 136 4.00 -15.43 -27.56
CA PRO A 136 3.90 -14.42 -28.62
C PRO A 136 2.47 -14.16 -29.12
N ASP A 137 1.61 -15.16 -29.05
CA ASP A 137 0.22 -15.15 -29.53
C ASP A 137 -0.84 -15.35 -28.45
N LEU A 138 -0.42 -15.51 -27.16
CA LEU A 138 -1.35 -15.77 -26.08
C LEU A 138 -0.98 -15.00 -24.80
N LEU A 139 -1.98 -14.38 -24.19
CA LEU A 139 -1.95 -13.95 -22.80
C LEU A 139 -2.95 -14.81 -22.01
N LEU A 140 -2.47 -15.56 -21.03
CA LEU A 140 -3.30 -16.24 -20.06
C LEU A 140 -3.18 -15.51 -18.72
N THR A 141 -4.29 -15.13 -18.13
CA THR A 141 -4.29 -14.45 -16.83
C THR A 141 -5.22 -15.14 -15.84
N THR A 142 -4.81 -15.13 -14.57
CA THR A 142 -5.61 -15.69 -13.48
C THR A 142 -5.75 -14.67 -12.34
N ARG A 143 -6.94 -14.68 -11.69
CA ARG A 143 -7.23 -13.83 -10.55
C ARG A 143 -7.95 -14.59 -9.46
N ARG A 144 -7.83 -14.12 -8.23
CA ARG A 144 -8.64 -14.57 -7.09
C ARG A 144 -9.80 -13.62 -6.79
N HIS A 145 -9.57 -12.32 -6.97
CA HIS A 145 -10.55 -11.26 -6.80
C HIS A 145 -10.64 -10.44 -8.07
N PRO A 146 -11.77 -9.79 -8.37
CA PRO A 146 -11.87 -8.87 -9.50
C PRO A 146 -10.77 -7.81 -9.44
N ILE A 147 -10.07 -7.63 -10.56
CA ILE A 147 -8.96 -6.67 -10.71
C ILE A 147 -9.41 -5.55 -11.65
N PRO A 148 -9.72 -4.35 -11.12
CA PRO A 148 -10.17 -3.22 -11.94
C PRO A 148 -9.22 -2.87 -13.08
N ALA A 149 -7.90 -2.93 -12.85
CA ALA A 149 -6.90 -2.64 -13.88
C ALA A 149 -7.06 -3.53 -15.12
N LEU A 150 -7.27 -4.85 -14.95
CA LEU A 150 -7.53 -5.75 -16.07
C LEU A 150 -8.87 -5.44 -16.75
N GLY A 151 -9.88 -5.05 -15.98
CA GLY A 151 -11.17 -4.61 -16.49
C GLY A 151 -11.06 -3.36 -17.38
N VAL A 152 -10.26 -2.37 -16.96
CA VAL A 152 -9.99 -1.15 -17.75
C VAL A 152 -9.35 -1.53 -19.08
N VAL A 153 -8.29 -2.36 -19.07
CA VAL A 153 -7.62 -2.80 -20.29
C VAL A 153 -8.59 -3.57 -21.21
N PHE A 154 -9.40 -4.46 -20.65
CA PHE A 154 -10.41 -5.20 -21.41
C PHE A 154 -11.42 -4.25 -22.09
N HIS A 155 -11.87 -3.20 -21.43
CA HIS A 155 -12.76 -2.20 -22.01
C HIS A 155 -12.08 -1.35 -23.10
N GLU A 156 -10.78 -1.02 -22.92
CA GLU A 156 -9.99 -0.34 -23.95
C GLU A 156 -9.91 -1.20 -25.23
N LEU A 157 -9.67 -2.51 -25.09
CA LEU A 157 -9.67 -3.45 -26.20
C LEU A 157 -11.04 -3.47 -26.93
N LYS A 158 -12.14 -3.56 -26.19
CA LYS A 158 -13.50 -3.53 -26.78
C LYS A 158 -13.84 -2.22 -27.51
N ARG A 159 -13.10 -1.15 -27.25
CA ARG A 159 -13.18 0.12 -27.99
C ARG A 159 -12.27 0.19 -29.22
N GLY A 160 -11.60 -0.91 -29.56
CA GLY A 160 -10.70 -0.99 -30.71
C GLY A 160 -9.27 -0.54 -30.43
N LEU A 161 -8.93 -0.22 -29.17
CA LEU A 161 -7.55 0.10 -28.77
C LEU A 161 -6.75 -1.19 -28.54
N VAL A 162 -6.55 -1.94 -29.61
CA VAL A 162 -5.87 -3.25 -29.56
C VAL A 162 -4.37 -3.05 -29.70
N PRO A 163 -3.55 -3.44 -28.69
CA PRO A 163 -2.09 -3.39 -28.81
C PRO A 163 -1.56 -4.47 -29.76
N ARG A 164 -0.35 -4.25 -30.25
CA ARG A 164 0.29 -5.16 -31.21
C ARG A 164 0.68 -6.51 -30.62
N SER A 165 0.98 -6.53 -29.31
CA SER A 165 1.39 -7.74 -28.62
C SER A 165 0.64 -7.94 -27.31
N PRO A 166 0.51 -9.19 -26.82
CA PRO A 166 -0.10 -9.46 -25.52
C PRO A 166 0.72 -8.92 -24.33
N ALA A 167 2.04 -8.75 -24.51
CA ALA A 167 2.92 -8.18 -23.48
C ALA A 167 2.53 -6.74 -23.10
N LYS A 168 2.07 -5.95 -24.08
CA LYS A 168 1.56 -4.58 -23.82
C LYS A 168 0.30 -4.54 -22.97
N VAL A 169 -0.45 -5.62 -22.89
CA VAL A 169 -1.59 -5.71 -21.94
C VAL A 169 -1.09 -5.75 -20.52
N VAL A 170 -0.01 -6.50 -20.26
CA VAL A 170 0.63 -6.57 -18.93
C VAL A 170 1.22 -5.22 -18.55
N ASP A 171 1.98 -4.59 -19.46
CA ASP A 171 2.51 -3.22 -19.25
C ASP A 171 1.39 -2.23 -18.96
N ARG A 172 0.29 -2.27 -19.73
CA ARG A 172 -0.86 -1.37 -19.54
C ARG A 172 -1.58 -1.61 -18.21
N ALA A 173 -1.74 -2.86 -17.78
CA ALA A 173 -2.34 -3.20 -16.49
C ALA A 173 -1.46 -2.71 -15.31
N LEU A 174 -0.14 -2.84 -15.43
CA LEU A 174 0.80 -2.34 -14.44
C LEU A 174 0.83 -0.80 -14.41
N LEU A 175 0.71 -0.16 -15.57
CA LEU A 175 0.57 1.30 -15.68
C LEU A 175 -0.70 1.79 -14.96
N GLU A 176 -1.84 1.14 -15.15
CA GLU A 176 -3.10 1.48 -14.47
C GLU A 176 -2.99 1.29 -12.94
N PHE A 177 -2.25 0.27 -12.51
CA PHE A 177 -1.92 0.10 -11.10
C PHE A 177 -1.09 1.26 -10.56
N ALA A 178 -0.04 1.68 -11.27
CA ALA A 178 0.80 2.82 -10.89
C ALA A 178 0.01 4.15 -10.86
N ASP A 179 -0.87 4.38 -11.82
CA ASP A 179 -1.73 5.57 -11.86
C ASP A 179 -2.73 5.60 -10.70
N THR A 180 -3.22 4.44 -10.27
CA THR A 180 -4.08 4.34 -9.10
C THR A 180 -3.32 4.63 -7.81
N LEU A 181 -2.09 4.11 -7.69
CA LEU A 181 -1.18 4.43 -6.58
C LEU A 181 -0.91 5.93 -6.46
N ARG A 182 -0.64 6.60 -7.58
CA ARG A 182 -0.41 8.06 -7.58
C ARG A 182 -1.62 8.83 -7.06
N ARG A 183 -2.82 8.41 -7.42
CA ARG A 183 -4.06 9.02 -6.88
C ARG A 183 -4.18 8.82 -5.36
N ASP A 184 -3.80 7.65 -4.86
CA ASP A 184 -3.78 7.38 -3.42
C ASP A 184 -2.69 8.20 -2.71
N PHE A 185 -1.51 8.34 -3.31
CA PHE A 185 -0.44 9.19 -2.75
C PHE A 185 -0.84 10.66 -2.68
N ALA A 186 -1.46 11.20 -3.72
CA ALA A 186 -1.96 12.57 -3.71
C ALA A 186 -2.95 12.81 -2.56
N ARG A 187 -3.84 11.85 -2.27
CA ARG A 187 -4.76 11.93 -1.12
C ARG A 187 -4.03 11.91 0.22
N LEU A 188 -2.99 11.06 0.35
CA LEU A 188 -2.18 11.01 1.57
C LEU A 188 -1.36 12.29 1.77
N ASP A 189 -0.84 12.87 0.69
CA ASP A 189 -0.10 14.13 0.72
C ASP A 189 -1.01 15.30 1.12
N ASP A 190 -2.22 15.39 0.57
CA ASP A 190 -3.25 16.34 1.00
C ASP A 190 -3.60 16.23 2.50
N GLN A 191 -3.52 15.02 3.06
CA GLN A 191 -3.73 14.81 4.50
C GLN A 191 -2.54 15.29 5.32
N LEU A 192 -1.31 15.13 4.82
CA LEU A 192 -0.11 15.67 5.44
C LEU A 192 -0.08 17.20 5.40
N ASP A 193 -0.49 17.83 4.28
CA ASP A 193 -0.62 19.28 4.16
C ASP A 193 -1.55 19.84 5.24
N ARG A 194 -2.71 19.22 5.42
CA ARG A 194 -3.66 19.62 6.49
C ARG A 194 -3.08 19.43 7.88
N ALA A 195 -2.29 18.38 8.11
CA ALA A 195 -1.63 18.16 9.38
C ALA A 195 -0.56 19.21 9.65
N GLU A 196 0.20 19.60 8.63
CA GLU A 196 1.22 20.66 8.69
C GLU A 196 0.58 22.03 8.96
N ASP A 197 -0.49 22.38 8.24
CA ASP A 197 -1.23 23.61 8.48
C ASP A 197 -1.74 23.73 9.93
N VAL A 198 -2.26 22.63 10.48
CA VAL A 198 -2.71 22.56 11.86
C VAL A 198 -1.54 22.71 12.85
N LEU A 199 -0.37 22.11 12.56
CA LEU A 199 0.84 22.28 13.36
C LEU A 199 1.34 23.73 13.37
N LEU A 200 1.28 24.41 12.22
CA LEU A 200 1.71 25.81 12.08
C LEU A 200 0.74 26.80 12.75
N MET A 201 -0.55 26.49 12.75
CA MET A 201 -1.59 27.34 13.33
C MET A 201 -1.75 27.14 14.85
N LEU A 202 -0.90 26.35 15.52
CA LEU A 202 -0.95 25.89 16.90
C LEU A 202 -1.80 26.82 17.82
N ASP A 203 -3.10 26.65 17.76
CA ASP A 203 -4.00 27.15 18.79
C ASP A 203 -4.08 26.09 19.92
N ARG A 204 -4.21 26.56 21.16
CA ARG A 204 -4.11 25.75 22.39
C ARG A 204 -5.09 24.58 22.51
N ASP A 205 -6.06 24.50 21.60
CA ASP A 205 -7.13 23.47 21.59
C ASP A 205 -6.94 22.41 20.48
N THR A 206 -5.79 22.38 19.79
CA THR A 206 -5.54 21.41 18.73
C THR A 206 -5.51 20.01 19.29
N ASP A 207 -6.33 19.13 18.74
CA ASP A 207 -6.38 17.70 19.10
C ASP A 207 -5.14 16.95 18.57
N LEU A 208 -4.06 17.07 19.33
CA LEU A 208 -2.76 16.41 19.06
C LEU A 208 -2.91 14.88 18.91
N GLY A 209 -3.93 14.30 19.56
CA GLY A 209 -4.24 12.87 19.43
C GLY A 209 -4.74 12.51 18.05
N ARG A 210 -5.60 13.30 17.45
CA ARG A 210 -6.06 13.11 16.06
C ARG A 210 -4.93 13.21 15.07
N MET A 211 -4.07 14.19 15.24
CA MET A 211 -2.91 14.40 14.37
C MET A 211 -1.94 13.22 14.44
N SER A 212 -1.58 12.77 15.65
CA SER A 212 -0.74 11.59 15.82
C SER A 212 -1.37 10.33 15.19
N GLY A 213 -2.70 10.18 15.30
CA GLY A 213 -3.46 9.11 14.64
C GLY A 213 -3.37 9.17 13.11
N LEU A 214 -3.53 10.36 12.52
CA LEU A 214 -3.44 10.59 11.08
C LEU A 214 -2.03 10.28 10.55
N LEU A 215 -0.99 10.82 11.19
CA LEU A 215 0.40 10.54 10.81
C LEU A 215 0.73 9.05 10.94
N GLY A 216 0.21 8.38 11.98
CA GLY A 216 0.33 6.93 12.16
C GLY A 216 -0.33 6.14 11.04
N MET A 217 -1.52 6.56 10.57
CA MET A 217 -2.23 5.96 9.46
C MET A 217 -1.47 6.13 8.14
N VAL A 218 -1.02 7.34 7.82
CA VAL A 218 -0.22 7.62 6.61
C VAL A 218 1.04 6.75 6.60
N ARG A 219 1.78 6.68 7.71
CA ARG A 219 2.99 5.86 7.82
C ARG A 219 2.70 4.37 7.64
N ARG A 220 1.62 3.86 8.24
CA ARG A 220 1.21 2.46 8.08
C ARG A 220 0.90 2.14 6.62
N ARG A 221 0.04 2.96 5.99
CA ARG A 221 -0.36 2.78 4.60
C ARG A 221 0.82 2.85 3.64
N SER A 222 1.69 3.84 3.82
CA SER A 222 2.91 3.98 3.03
C SER A 222 3.84 2.76 3.18
N THR A 223 3.94 2.19 4.37
CA THR A 223 4.76 0.99 4.61
C THR A 223 4.17 -0.24 3.91
N GLU A 224 2.85 -0.40 3.92
CA GLU A 224 2.14 -1.47 3.19
C GLU A 224 2.38 -1.37 1.69
N LEU A 225 2.20 -0.18 1.11
CA LEU A 225 2.40 0.06 -0.32
C LEU A 225 3.86 -0.13 -0.75
N ARG A 226 4.81 0.28 0.09
CA ARG A 226 6.24 0.03 -0.17
C ARG A 226 6.57 -1.45 -0.26
N ARG A 227 5.99 -2.29 0.60
CA ARG A 227 6.19 -3.75 0.56
C ARG A 227 5.71 -4.37 -0.75
N VAL A 228 4.76 -3.73 -1.41
CA VAL A 228 4.22 -4.17 -2.69
C VAL A 228 5.03 -3.63 -3.87
N LEU A 229 5.41 -2.35 -3.84
CA LEU A 229 6.11 -1.68 -4.94
C LEU A 229 7.58 -2.07 -5.05
N ALA A 230 8.28 -2.19 -3.92
CA ALA A 230 9.71 -2.46 -3.94
C ALA A 230 10.10 -3.78 -4.63
N PRO A 231 9.34 -4.90 -4.50
CA PRO A 231 9.59 -6.10 -5.28
C PRO A 231 9.37 -5.91 -6.79
N VAL A 232 8.33 -5.13 -7.19
CA VAL A 232 8.07 -4.83 -8.61
C VAL A 232 9.23 -4.05 -9.22
N ASP A 233 9.63 -2.95 -8.57
CA ASP A 233 10.77 -2.14 -9.03
C ASP A 233 12.06 -2.96 -9.13
N ARG A 234 12.32 -3.84 -8.16
CA ARG A 234 13.49 -4.72 -8.16
C ARG A 234 13.51 -5.67 -9.36
N ILE A 235 12.38 -6.32 -9.65
CA ILE A 235 12.26 -7.27 -10.77
C ILE A 235 12.57 -6.57 -12.10
N PHE A 236 12.04 -5.38 -12.31
CA PHE A 236 12.28 -4.66 -13.57
C PHE A 236 13.68 -4.05 -13.69
N ARG A 237 14.42 -3.95 -12.57
CA ARG A 237 15.83 -3.53 -12.54
C ARG A 237 16.82 -4.69 -12.56
N ASP A 238 16.33 -5.90 -12.44
CA ASP A 238 17.18 -7.08 -12.42
C ASP A 238 17.81 -7.29 -13.79
N GLU A 239 19.13 -7.15 -13.85
CA GLU A 239 19.93 -7.36 -15.07
C GLU A 239 20.06 -8.84 -15.42
N GLU A 240 19.80 -9.74 -14.45
CA GLU A 240 19.83 -11.19 -14.66
C GLU A 240 18.51 -11.72 -15.24
N LEU A 241 17.46 -10.88 -15.28
CA LEU A 241 16.18 -11.24 -15.86
C LEU A 241 16.28 -11.24 -17.39
N GLU A 242 16.53 -12.40 -17.94
CA GLU A 242 16.53 -12.65 -19.37
C GLU A 242 15.09 -12.82 -19.88
N LEU A 243 14.59 -11.84 -20.61
CA LEU A 243 13.30 -11.91 -21.29
C LEU A 243 13.52 -12.20 -22.78
N PRO A 244 12.61 -12.96 -23.43
CA PRO A 244 12.62 -13.11 -24.88
C PRO A 244 12.53 -11.76 -25.59
N GLU A 245 13.26 -11.58 -26.71
CA GLU A 245 13.30 -10.32 -27.47
C GLU A 245 11.91 -9.77 -27.80
N TRP A 246 10.96 -10.65 -28.11
CA TRP A 246 9.58 -10.25 -28.46
C TRP A 246 8.80 -9.62 -27.30
N ALA A 247 9.19 -9.89 -26.03
CA ALA A 247 8.49 -9.44 -24.84
C ALA A 247 9.18 -8.27 -24.12
N GLU A 248 10.50 -8.16 -24.25
CA GLU A 248 11.31 -7.26 -23.41
C GLU A 248 10.91 -5.80 -23.55
N ASP A 249 10.93 -5.26 -24.76
CA ASP A 249 10.60 -3.86 -25.01
C ASP A 249 9.14 -3.54 -24.64
N ASP A 250 8.23 -4.46 -24.92
CA ASP A 250 6.81 -4.28 -24.70
C ASP A 250 6.41 -4.35 -23.21
N LEU A 251 7.10 -5.17 -22.40
CA LEU A 251 6.87 -5.27 -20.97
C LEU A 251 7.51 -4.12 -20.18
N LYS A 252 8.63 -3.59 -20.67
CA LYS A 252 9.40 -2.55 -19.97
C LYS A 252 9.14 -1.13 -20.51
N ASP A 253 8.14 -0.91 -21.37
CA ASP A 253 7.94 0.37 -22.08
C ASP A 253 7.72 1.55 -21.13
N ARG A 254 6.64 1.59 -20.42
CA ARG A 254 6.25 2.74 -19.57
C ARG A 254 6.07 2.40 -18.10
N SER A 255 5.50 1.24 -17.83
CA SER A 255 5.05 0.86 -16.49
C SER A 255 6.21 0.83 -15.48
N HIS A 256 7.37 0.34 -15.87
CA HIS A 256 8.55 0.25 -15.02
C HIS A 256 8.98 1.65 -14.54
N ARG A 257 9.05 2.67 -15.44
CA ARG A 257 9.39 4.05 -15.05
C ARG A 257 8.34 4.66 -14.11
N GLN A 258 7.06 4.32 -14.34
CA GLN A 258 5.96 4.80 -13.51
C GLN A 258 5.96 4.16 -12.12
N VAL A 259 6.24 2.86 -12.03
CA VAL A 259 6.39 2.14 -10.75
C VAL A 259 7.57 2.70 -9.96
N HIS A 260 8.70 2.95 -10.64
CA HIS A 260 9.86 3.55 -10.00
C HIS A 260 9.57 4.95 -9.46
N ALA A 261 8.97 5.82 -10.28
CA ALA A 261 8.55 7.16 -9.84
C ALA A 261 7.55 7.09 -8.67
N ALA A 262 6.59 6.17 -8.71
CA ALA A 262 5.65 5.97 -7.60
C ALA A 262 6.33 5.50 -6.31
N LEU A 263 7.40 4.71 -6.41
CA LEU A 263 8.20 4.31 -5.25
C LEU A 263 8.95 5.49 -4.65
N ASP A 264 9.53 6.35 -5.48
CA ASP A 264 10.22 7.57 -5.02
C ASP A 264 9.26 8.54 -4.35
N ASP A 265 8.08 8.78 -4.95
CA ASP A 265 7.02 9.62 -4.36
C ASP A 265 6.58 9.07 -2.99
N LEU A 266 6.45 7.75 -2.88
CA LEU A 266 6.10 7.07 -1.63
C LEU A 266 7.17 7.26 -0.55
N LEU A 267 8.44 7.16 -0.91
CA LEU A 267 9.54 7.37 0.03
C LEU A 267 9.58 8.83 0.52
N ALA A 268 9.39 9.80 -0.37
CA ALA A 268 9.30 11.20 0.00
C ALA A 268 8.14 11.46 0.97
N LEU A 269 6.98 10.86 0.73
CA LEU A 269 5.82 10.95 1.60
C LEU A 269 6.06 10.32 2.99
N GLN A 270 6.77 9.19 3.05
CA GLN A 270 7.19 8.59 4.31
C GLN A 270 8.12 9.48 5.14
N ASP A 271 9.10 10.07 4.47
CA ASP A 271 10.06 10.97 5.13
C ASP A 271 9.38 12.24 5.65
N ARG A 272 8.46 12.81 4.86
CA ARG A 272 7.64 13.95 5.28
C ARG A 272 6.77 13.63 6.50
N ALA A 273 6.06 12.49 6.47
CA ALA A 273 5.23 12.04 7.59
C ALA A 273 6.06 11.83 8.86
N ARG A 274 7.29 11.33 8.72
CA ARG A 274 8.24 11.17 9.83
C ARG A 274 8.68 12.50 10.39
N SER A 275 9.04 13.45 9.54
CA SER A 275 9.44 14.80 9.96
C SER A 275 8.33 15.49 10.77
N LEU A 276 7.10 15.44 10.29
CA LEU A 276 5.95 15.99 11.00
C LEU A 276 5.68 15.28 12.35
N GLN A 277 5.91 13.97 12.42
CA GLN A 277 5.79 13.23 13.67
C GLN A 277 6.85 13.65 14.70
N ASP A 278 8.09 13.86 14.24
CA ASP A 278 9.21 14.32 15.10
C ASP A 278 8.93 15.75 15.60
N GLU A 279 8.44 16.64 14.76
CA GLU A 279 8.03 17.98 15.13
C GLU A 279 6.88 17.99 16.14
N LEU A 280 5.85 17.18 15.92
CA LEU A 280 4.73 17.00 16.86
C LEU A 280 5.23 16.55 18.24
N THR A 281 6.14 15.58 18.26
CA THR A 281 6.73 15.05 19.51
C THR A 281 7.56 16.10 20.23
N SER A 282 8.32 16.89 19.48
CA SER A 282 9.09 18.01 20.02
C SER A 282 8.19 19.08 20.66
N ASN A 283 7.13 19.47 19.98
CA ASN A 283 6.16 20.45 20.49
C ASN A 283 5.45 19.95 21.76
N GLN A 284 5.08 18.66 21.80
CA GLN A 284 4.51 18.04 23.02
C GLN A 284 5.50 18.03 24.19
N ALA A 285 6.78 17.76 23.92
CA ALA A 285 7.82 17.78 24.94
C ALA A 285 8.03 19.20 25.48
N GLU A 286 8.06 20.21 24.61
CA GLU A 286 8.18 21.62 24.99
C GLU A 286 6.99 22.07 25.87
N GLU A 287 5.76 21.75 25.48
CA GLU A 287 4.59 22.07 26.26
C GLU A 287 4.59 21.37 27.64
N THR A 288 4.98 20.11 27.68
CA THR A 288 5.12 19.37 28.92
C THR A 288 6.18 20.00 29.83
N ASN A 289 7.33 20.35 29.30
CA ASN A 289 8.38 21.05 30.02
C ASN A 289 7.90 22.40 30.57
N ARG A 290 7.14 23.17 29.77
CA ARG A 290 6.55 24.43 30.21
C ARG A 290 5.57 24.24 31.37
N ARG A 291 4.72 23.24 31.30
CA ARG A 291 3.77 22.90 32.37
C ARG A 291 4.51 22.48 33.65
N LEU A 292 5.51 21.62 33.54
CA LEU A 292 6.37 21.20 34.64
C LEU A 292 7.12 22.39 35.25
N TYR A 293 7.62 23.30 34.42
CA TYR A 293 8.27 24.52 34.85
C TYR A 293 7.32 25.39 35.72
N ILE A 294 6.09 25.67 35.23
CA ILE A 294 5.10 26.45 35.96
C ILE A 294 4.76 25.79 37.30
N LEU A 295 4.59 24.47 37.31
CA LEU A 295 4.30 23.71 38.53
C LEU A 295 5.50 23.80 39.52
N THR A 296 6.71 23.66 39.02
CA THR A 296 7.92 23.73 39.83
C THR A 296 8.11 25.09 40.46
N VAL A 297 7.96 26.15 39.68
CA VAL A 297 8.06 27.54 40.17
C VAL A 297 6.97 27.81 41.22
N GLY A 298 5.73 27.40 40.96
CA GLY A 298 4.62 27.52 41.93
C GLY A 298 4.91 26.78 43.23
N THR A 299 5.47 25.57 43.16
CA THR A 299 5.84 24.77 44.32
C THR A 299 6.98 25.42 45.13
N ILE A 300 8.05 25.88 44.46
CA ILE A 300 9.18 26.54 45.09
C ILE A 300 8.75 27.84 45.81
N LEU A 301 7.82 28.61 45.22
CA LEU A 301 7.30 29.81 45.84
C LEU A 301 6.41 29.51 47.06
N MET A 302 5.61 28.43 47.03
CA MET A 302 4.70 28.11 48.12
C MET A 302 5.34 27.36 49.27
N LEU A 303 6.42 26.58 49.02
CA LEU A 303 7.05 25.74 50.03
C LEU A 303 7.56 26.52 51.25
N PRO A 304 8.28 27.66 51.12
CA PRO A 304 8.69 28.47 52.25
C PRO A 304 7.52 29.03 53.06
N ALA A 305 6.43 29.48 52.39
CA ALA A 305 5.24 29.96 53.05
C ALA A 305 4.56 28.87 53.85
N THR A 306 4.45 27.66 53.31
CA THR A 306 3.92 26.49 54.03
C THR A 306 4.76 26.11 55.22
N LEU A 307 6.09 26.20 55.12
CA LEU A 307 7.01 25.95 56.25
C LEU A 307 6.77 26.96 57.36
N VAL A 308 6.67 28.23 57.04
CA VAL A 308 6.40 29.31 58.05
C VAL A 308 5.03 29.10 58.70
N THR A 309 3.99 28.89 57.93
CA THR A 309 2.65 28.68 58.48
C THR A 309 2.55 27.40 59.30
N GLY A 310 3.24 26.33 58.90
CA GLY A 310 3.38 25.07 59.66
C GLY A 310 4.14 25.27 60.97
N PHE A 311 5.20 26.04 60.96
CA PHE A 311 5.97 26.36 62.18
C PHE A 311 5.15 27.16 63.17
N PHE A 312 4.48 28.21 62.73
CA PHE A 312 3.59 29.00 63.58
C PHE A 312 2.26 28.30 63.97
N GLY A 313 1.89 27.25 63.24
CA GLY A 313 0.75 26.38 63.54
C GLY A 313 1.01 25.32 64.59
N MET A 314 2.25 25.13 65.04
CA MET A 314 2.59 24.19 66.11
C MET A 314 2.18 24.78 67.46
N ASN A 315 1.41 24.03 68.28
CA ASN A 315 0.98 24.40 69.62
C ASN A 315 2.12 24.24 70.64
N THR A 316 3.29 24.82 70.38
CA THR A 316 4.44 24.78 71.31
C THR A 316 4.56 26.11 72.02
N GLY A 317 4.62 26.06 73.36
CA GLY A 317 4.76 27.28 74.18
C GLY A 317 6.17 27.91 73.98
N GLY A 318 6.23 29.28 73.98
CA GLY A 318 7.47 30.01 73.96
C GLY A 318 7.99 30.42 72.54
N MET A 319 7.09 30.38 71.51
CA MET A 319 7.45 30.85 70.18
C MET A 319 7.67 32.38 70.14
N PHE A 320 8.71 32.85 69.45
CA PHE A 320 8.92 34.25 69.18
C PHE A 320 7.79 34.81 68.28
N LEU A 321 7.46 36.09 68.38
CA LEU A 321 6.39 36.78 67.64
C LEU A 321 4.95 36.33 67.96
N THR A 322 4.72 35.45 68.93
CA THR A 322 3.35 35.00 69.27
C THR A 322 2.70 35.76 70.44
N ASN A 323 3.46 36.52 71.19
CA ASN A 323 2.97 37.15 72.41
C ASN A 323 2.40 38.55 72.28
N GLY A 324 1.97 38.98 71.04
CA GLY A 324 1.39 40.31 70.77
C GLY A 324 0.11 40.29 70.02
N THR A 325 -0.68 41.37 70.11
CA THR A 325 -1.90 41.56 69.33
C THR A 325 -1.70 41.54 67.82
N TRP A 326 -0.46 41.60 67.36
CA TRP A 326 -0.06 41.68 65.95
C TRP A 326 0.60 40.41 65.42
N GLY A 327 0.71 39.36 66.23
CA GLY A 327 1.48 38.15 65.90
C GLY A 327 1.06 37.48 64.57
N THR A 328 -0.21 37.53 64.19
CA THR A 328 -0.72 37.02 62.93
C THR A 328 -0.24 37.88 61.73
N VAL A 329 -0.16 39.21 61.93
CA VAL A 329 0.30 40.14 60.92
C VAL A 329 1.81 39.99 60.71
N ASP A 330 2.54 39.78 61.78
CA ASP A 330 4.04 39.58 61.74
C ASP A 330 4.37 38.27 61.05
N ALA A 331 3.63 37.17 61.31
CA ALA A 331 3.80 35.88 60.60
C ALA A 331 3.44 36.00 59.12
N GLY A 332 2.35 36.71 58.78
CA GLY A 332 1.98 37.00 57.37
C GLY A 332 3.02 37.84 56.65
N GLY A 333 3.58 38.85 57.32
CA GLY A 333 4.67 39.68 56.79
C GLY A 333 5.94 38.90 56.53
N LEU A 334 6.30 37.98 57.46
CA LEU A 334 7.42 37.06 57.29
C LEU A 334 7.23 36.11 56.09
N CYS A 335 6.05 35.54 55.90
CA CYS A 335 5.71 34.73 54.74
C CYS A 335 5.91 35.51 53.43
N LEU A 336 5.40 36.73 53.33
CA LEU A 336 5.55 37.58 52.14
C LEU A 336 7.03 37.95 51.86
N LEU A 337 7.81 38.24 52.92
CA LEU A 337 9.25 38.52 52.80
C LEU A 337 10.03 37.33 52.25
N ILE A 338 9.75 36.14 52.74
CA ILE A 338 10.40 34.90 52.31
C ILE A 338 9.99 34.56 50.88
N MET A 339 8.71 34.65 50.52
CA MET A 339 8.24 34.46 49.16
C MET A 339 8.91 35.48 48.20
N MET A 340 9.00 36.72 48.58
CA MET A 340 9.66 37.77 47.77
C MET A 340 11.15 37.55 47.60
N GLY A 341 11.83 37.08 48.69
CA GLY A 341 13.21 36.65 48.64
C GLY A 341 13.46 35.44 47.74
N THR A 342 12.58 34.44 47.81
CA THR A 342 12.63 33.28 46.94
C THR A 342 12.42 33.63 45.49
N TRP A 343 11.43 34.50 45.19
CA TRP A 343 11.19 35.01 43.86
C TRP A 343 12.41 35.80 43.30
N PHE A 344 13.01 36.66 44.12
CA PHE A 344 14.20 37.42 43.78
C PHE A 344 15.38 36.50 43.47
N LEU A 345 15.59 35.46 44.31
CA LEU A 345 16.64 34.48 44.11
C LEU A 345 16.43 33.71 42.78
N LEU A 346 15.23 33.26 42.49
CA LEU A 346 14.91 32.59 41.22
C LEU A 346 15.19 33.50 40.01
N LYS A 347 14.89 34.79 40.13
CA LYS A 347 15.17 35.76 39.06
C LYS A 347 16.67 36.02 38.88
N VAL A 348 17.45 36.11 39.95
CA VAL A 348 18.91 36.31 39.88
C VAL A 348 19.62 35.08 39.35
N THR A 349 19.15 33.88 39.64
CA THR A 349 19.70 32.64 39.14
C THR A 349 19.28 32.31 37.72
N ARG A 350 18.52 33.20 37.06
CA ARG A 350 17.95 33.00 35.70
C ARG A 350 17.10 31.73 35.56
N LEU A 351 16.50 31.32 36.65
CA LEU A 351 15.54 30.23 36.66
C LEU A 351 14.09 30.72 36.37
N LEU A 352 13.88 32.00 36.35
CA LEU A 352 12.67 32.72 35.95
C LEU A 352 12.90 33.56 34.69
#